data_064e9358b9af1ced53a64e5704f99058
#
_entry.id   064e9358b9af1ced53a64e5704f99058
#
_cell.length_a   1.000
_cell.length_b   1.000
_cell.length_c   1.000
_cell.angle_alpha   90.00
_cell.angle_beta   90.00
_cell.angle_gamma   90.00
#
_symmetry.space_group_name_H-M   'P 1'
#
loop_
_entity.id
_entity.type
_entity.pdbx_description
1 polymer ?
#
loop_
_entity_poly.entity_id
_entity_poly.type
_entity_poly.pdbx_seq_one_letter_code
_entity_poly.pdbx_strand_id
1 'polypeptide(L)'
;MEKLEGCVIKAMKLSMEAHANQKDKAGENYFLHPVTVAMTLAKNGYSDEYIATALLHDVVEDTPYTLEQLSEMGFSKNIITALSLLTHKEDVPYMNYVKAAKNNPIARAVKMADLLHNMDTSRLKEILDWDKQRLEKYQKAFELLQAE
;
A
#
# COMPACT_ATOMS: atom_id res chain seq x y z
N MET A 1 1.57 -17.99 29.43
CA MET A 1 2.22 -17.93 28.12
C MET A 1 1.85 -16.67 27.43
N GLU A 2 2.84 -15.92 27.04
CA GLU A 2 2.63 -14.67 26.34
C GLU A 2 2.06 -14.92 24.94
N LYS A 3 0.94 -14.31 24.64
CA LYS A 3 0.28 -14.48 23.35
C LYS A 3 0.83 -13.45 22.36
N LEU A 4 1.55 -13.92 21.37
CA LEU A 4 2.09 -13.04 20.34
C LEU A 4 0.97 -12.47 19.48
N GLU A 5 1.02 -11.18 19.23
CA GLU A 5 0.11 -10.52 18.32
C GLU A 5 0.39 -10.97 16.89
N GLY A 6 -0.64 -11.30 16.13
CA GLY A 6 -0.49 -11.61 14.73
C GLY A 6 -0.06 -10.37 13.92
N CYS A 7 0.61 -10.61 12.81
CA CYS A 7 1.16 -9.50 12.00
C CYS A 7 0.08 -8.54 11.48
N VAL A 8 -1.12 -9.03 11.20
CA VAL A 8 -2.22 -8.19 10.74
C VAL A 8 -2.64 -7.20 11.83
N ILE A 9 -2.80 -7.66 13.07
CA ILE A 9 -3.18 -6.79 14.18
C ILE A 9 -2.09 -5.76 14.47
N LYS A 10 -0.83 -6.19 14.50
CA LYS A 10 0.30 -5.27 14.68
C LYS A 10 0.33 -4.21 13.57
N ALA A 11 0.16 -4.64 12.32
CA ALA A 11 0.15 -3.74 11.18
C ALA A 11 -1.02 -2.76 11.24
N MET A 12 -2.21 -3.23 11.64
CA MET A 12 -3.39 -2.39 11.80
C MET A 12 -3.15 -1.29 12.83
N LYS A 13 -2.64 -1.65 14.00
CA LYS A 13 -2.36 -0.68 15.08
C LYS A 13 -1.33 0.35 14.64
N LEU A 14 -0.25 -0.09 14.01
CA LEU A 14 0.80 0.81 13.55
C LEU A 14 0.29 1.76 12.47
N SER A 15 -0.47 1.24 11.49
CA SER A 15 -1.03 2.05 10.41
C SER A 15 -1.99 3.11 10.95
N MET A 16 -2.85 2.74 11.89
CA MET A 16 -3.77 3.69 12.54
C MET A 16 -3.02 4.83 13.21
N GLU A 17 -1.98 4.50 13.97
CA GLU A 17 -1.16 5.49 14.68
C GLU A 17 -0.38 6.36 13.72
N ALA A 18 0.27 5.73 12.73
CA ALA A 18 1.12 6.45 11.78
C ALA A 18 0.35 7.45 10.92
N HIS A 19 -0.88 7.11 10.54
CA HIS A 19 -1.72 7.94 9.67
C HIS A 19 -2.78 8.75 10.43
N ALA A 20 -2.73 8.78 11.75
CA ALA A 20 -3.80 9.34 12.59
C ALA A 20 -4.22 10.77 12.22
N ASN A 21 -3.26 11.61 11.79
CA ASN A 21 -3.53 13.01 11.48
C ASN A 21 -3.55 13.33 9.98
N GLN A 22 -3.52 12.30 9.12
CA GLN A 22 -3.51 12.49 7.67
C GLN A 22 -4.91 12.39 7.09
N LYS A 23 -5.19 13.25 6.11
CA LYS A 23 -6.44 13.26 5.36
C LYS A 23 -6.16 12.99 3.89
N ASP A 24 -7.08 12.31 3.21
CA ASP A 24 -7.00 12.12 1.77
C ASP A 24 -7.57 13.34 1.03
N LYS A 25 -7.57 13.30 -0.31
CA LYS A 25 -8.04 14.39 -1.16
C LYS A 25 -9.53 14.68 -0.98
N ALA A 26 -10.31 13.70 -0.54
CA ALA A 26 -11.73 13.85 -0.28
C ALA A 26 -12.01 14.36 1.14
N GLY A 27 -10.97 14.60 1.96
CA GLY A 27 -11.11 15.05 3.34
C GLY A 27 -11.35 13.93 4.34
N GLU A 28 -11.32 12.68 3.89
CA GLU A 28 -11.49 11.52 4.73
C GLU A 28 -10.19 11.15 5.44
N ASN A 29 -10.29 10.44 6.55
CA ASN A 29 -9.11 9.96 7.27
C ASN A 29 -8.29 9.05 6.34
N TYR A 30 -7.00 9.38 6.17
CA TYR A 30 -6.12 8.65 5.24
C TYR A 30 -6.03 7.16 5.56
N PHE A 31 -6.15 6.77 6.82
CA PHE A 31 -6.10 5.37 7.25
C PHE A 31 -7.11 4.49 6.48
N LEU A 32 -8.22 5.06 6.02
CA LEU A 32 -9.23 4.29 5.28
C LEU A 32 -8.69 3.71 3.98
N HIS A 33 -7.68 4.35 3.35
CA HIS A 33 -7.07 3.83 2.13
C HIS A 33 -6.32 2.51 2.37
N PRO A 34 -5.31 2.43 3.27
CA PRO A 34 -4.64 1.15 3.50
C PRO A 34 -5.57 0.06 4.02
N VAL A 35 -6.60 0.41 4.80
CA VAL A 35 -7.60 -0.57 5.24
C VAL A 35 -8.37 -1.14 4.05
N THR A 36 -8.79 -0.28 3.12
CA THR A 36 -9.52 -0.72 1.93
C THR A 36 -8.67 -1.65 1.07
N VAL A 37 -7.39 -1.32 0.87
CA VAL A 37 -6.44 -2.17 0.13
C VAL A 37 -6.31 -3.53 0.82
N ALA A 38 -6.13 -3.52 2.13
CA ALA A 38 -5.99 -4.75 2.91
C ALA A 38 -7.25 -5.63 2.85
N MET A 39 -8.43 -5.02 2.95
CA MET A 39 -9.69 -5.74 2.86
C MET A 39 -9.92 -6.36 1.48
N THR A 40 -9.50 -5.68 0.44
CA THR A 40 -9.56 -6.23 -0.93
C THR A 40 -8.77 -7.52 -1.02
N LEU A 41 -7.56 -7.53 -0.47
CA LEU A 41 -6.73 -8.74 -0.47
C LEU A 41 -7.31 -9.83 0.41
N ALA A 42 -7.83 -9.48 1.58
CA ALA A 42 -8.45 -10.46 2.48
C ALA A 42 -9.65 -11.14 1.83
N LYS A 43 -10.50 -10.39 1.14
CA LYS A 43 -11.68 -10.93 0.43
C LYS A 43 -11.28 -11.88 -0.69
N ASN A 44 -10.11 -11.68 -1.28
CA ASN A 44 -9.61 -12.51 -2.37
C ASN A 44 -8.73 -13.68 -1.89
N GLY A 45 -8.70 -13.93 -0.59
CA GLY A 45 -8.05 -15.11 -0.03
C GLY A 45 -6.54 -15.01 0.16
N TYR A 46 -5.97 -13.82 0.07
CA TYR A 46 -4.53 -13.65 0.29
C TYR A 46 -4.18 -13.84 1.77
N SER A 47 -2.95 -14.32 2.04
CA SER A 47 -2.49 -14.62 3.38
C SER A 47 -2.18 -13.36 4.21
N ASP A 48 -1.94 -13.57 5.51
CA ASP A 48 -1.69 -12.49 6.47
C ASP A 48 -0.52 -11.58 6.08
N GLU A 49 0.53 -12.12 5.47
CA GLU A 49 1.68 -11.30 5.05
C GLU A 49 1.29 -10.28 3.98
N TYR A 50 0.39 -10.64 3.06
CA TYR A 50 -0.14 -9.74 2.04
C TYR A 50 -1.00 -8.66 2.69
N ILE A 51 -1.88 -9.04 3.61
CA ILE A 51 -2.79 -8.11 4.29
C ILE A 51 -1.99 -7.11 5.15
N ALA A 52 -1.02 -7.62 5.92
CA ALA A 52 -0.15 -6.77 6.73
C ALA A 52 0.65 -5.79 5.88
N THR A 53 1.21 -6.26 4.77
CA THR A 53 1.95 -5.39 3.84
C THR A 53 1.05 -4.29 3.29
N ALA A 54 -0.20 -4.61 2.93
CA ALA A 54 -1.17 -3.61 2.45
C ALA A 54 -1.42 -2.53 3.51
N LEU A 55 -1.59 -2.93 4.77
CA LEU A 55 -1.80 -1.99 5.87
C LEU A 55 -0.62 -1.06 6.09
N LEU A 56 0.58 -1.52 5.77
CA LEU A 56 1.83 -0.78 6.01
C LEU A 56 2.40 -0.09 4.77
N HIS A 57 1.79 -0.29 3.58
CA HIS A 57 2.45 0.10 2.33
C HIS A 57 2.77 1.59 2.20
N ASP A 58 2.02 2.47 2.86
CA ASP A 58 2.31 3.91 2.83
C ASP A 58 2.99 4.42 4.10
N VAL A 59 3.20 3.56 5.09
CA VAL A 59 3.78 4.00 6.38
C VAL A 59 5.21 4.51 6.19
N VAL A 60 6.06 3.76 5.49
CA VAL A 60 7.46 4.16 5.30
C VAL A 60 7.58 5.40 4.41
N GLU A 61 6.75 5.49 3.35
CA GLU A 61 6.80 6.59 2.40
C GLU A 61 6.26 7.89 2.98
N ASP A 62 5.15 7.82 3.73
CA ASP A 62 4.38 9.00 4.13
C ASP A 62 4.52 9.38 5.61
N THR A 63 5.27 8.61 6.40
CA THR A 63 5.46 8.87 7.83
C THR A 63 6.93 8.72 8.21
N PRO A 64 7.34 9.15 9.44
CA PRO A 64 8.74 9.01 9.88
C PRO A 64 9.22 7.58 10.14
N TYR A 65 8.36 6.58 10.15
CA TYR A 65 8.76 5.20 10.39
C TYR A 65 9.67 4.67 9.28
N THR A 66 10.70 3.91 9.66
CA THR A 66 11.66 3.32 8.73
C THR A 66 11.47 1.81 8.64
N LEU A 67 11.99 1.21 7.55
CA LEU A 67 11.98 -0.24 7.39
C LEU A 67 12.73 -0.94 8.54
N GLU A 68 13.81 -0.34 9.03
CA GLU A 68 14.57 -0.89 10.16
C GLU A 68 13.71 -0.97 11.40
N GLN A 69 12.95 0.10 11.69
CA GLN A 69 12.04 0.12 12.83
C GLN A 69 10.96 -0.96 12.70
N LEU A 70 10.41 -1.14 11.50
CA LEU A 70 9.41 -2.19 11.26
C LEU A 70 9.99 -3.58 11.45
N SER A 71 11.23 -3.79 11.00
CA SER A 71 11.94 -5.04 11.21
C SER A 71 12.13 -5.33 12.71
N GLU A 72 12.52 -4.31 13.47
CA GLU A 72 12.69 -4.42 14.92
C GLU A 72 11.37 -4.71 15.65
N MET A 73 10.26 -4.26 15.09
CA MET A 73 8.92 -4.54 15.63
C MET A 73 8.49 -5.99 15.41
N GLY A 74 9.27 -6.77 14.65
CA GLY A 74 9.01 -8.19 14.44
C GLY A 74 8.28 -8.52 13.14
N PHE A 75 8.12 -7.59 12.22
CA PHE A 75 7.56 -7.90 10.91
C PHE A 75 8.52 -8.77 10.11
N SER A 76 7.98 -9.76 9.40
CA SER A 76 8.79 -10.76 8.70
C SER A 76 9.63 -10.15 7.58
N LYS A 77 10.69 -10.87 7.19
CA LYS A 77 11.53 -10.47 6.09
C LYS A 77 10.74 -10.32 4.80
N ASN A 78 9.74 -11.17 4.57
CA ASN A 78 8.89 -11.10 3.38
C ASN A 78 8.10 -9.79 3.34
N ILE A 79 7.56 -9.36 4.48
CA ILE A 79 6.85 -8.08 4.60
C ILE A 79 7.82 -6.92 4.34
N ILE A 80 8.98 -6.93 4.98
CA ILE A 80 9.96 -5.86 4.85
C ILE A 80 10.46 -5.73 3.41
N THR A 81 10.76 -6.85 2.75
CA THR A 81 11.20 -6.85 1.34
C THR A 81 10.13 -6.26 0.43
N ALA A 82 8.87 -6.69 0.61
CA ALA A 82 7.77 -6.15 -0.19
C ALA A 82 7.59 -4.64 0.05
N LEU A 83 7.68 -4.19 1.30
CA LEU A 83 7.56 -2.77 1.63
C LEU A 83 8.69 -1.93 1.00
N SER A 84 9.89 -2.49 0.94
CA SER A 84 11.02 -1.79 0.29
C SER A 84 10.74 -1.53 -1.19
N LEU A 85 10.09 -2.47 -1.86
CA LEU A 85 9.69 -2.35 -3.26
C LEU A 85 8.48 -1.43 -3.45
N LEU A 86 7.66 -1.26 -2.43
CA LEU A 86 6.46 -0.42 -2.47
C LEU A 86 6.74 1.03 -2.07
N THR A 87 7.95 1.33 -1.60
CA THR A 87 8.37 2.69 -1.27
C THR A 87 9.03 3.32 -2.48
N HIS A 88 8.35 4.27 -3.12
CA HIS A 88 8.84 4.92 -4.35
C HIS A 88 9.86 6.00 -4.01
N LYS A 89 11.07 5.89 -4.56
CA LYS A 89 12.13 6.88 -4.41
C LYS A 89 12.04 7.94 -5.50
N GLU A 90 12.31 9.20 -5.14
CA GLU A 90 12.16 10.35 -6.04
C GLU A 90 12.96 10.24 -7.34
N ASP A 91 14.14 9.65 -7.28
CA ASP A 91 15.04 9.55 -8.43
C ASP A 91 14.73 8.37 -9.35
N VAL A 92 13.71 7.57 -9.03
CA VAL A 92 13.32 6.40 -9.82
C VAL A 92 12.07 6.72 -10.64
N PRO A 93 12.10 6.57 -11.98
CA PRO A 93 10.91 6.74 -12.79
C PRO A 93 9.77 5.82 -12.32
N TYR A 94 8.55 6.33 -12.33
CA TYR A 94 7.40 5.61 -11.78
C TYR A 94 7.24 4.21 -12.37
N MET A 95 7.34 4.07 -13.69
CA MET A 95 7.17 2.75 -14.33
C MET A 95 8.31 1.78 -13.99
N ASN A 96 9.51 2.27 -13.69
CA ASN A 96 10.60 1.41 -13.23
C ASN A 96 10.32 0.88 -11.83
N TYR A 97 9.78 1.73 -10.96
CA TYR A 97 9.32 1.34 -9.64
C TYR A 97 8.22 0.26 -9.73
N VAL A 98 7.26 0.44 -10.62
CA VAL A 98 6.18 -0.54 -10.84
C VAL A 98 6.74 -1.87 -11.35
N LYS A 99 7.68 -1.84 -12.29
CA LYS A 99 8.34 -3.05 -12.82
C LYS A 99 9.06 -3.83 -11.73
N ALA A 100 9.73 -3.14 -10.82
CA ALA A 100 10.43 -3.79 -9.70
C ALA A 100 9.42 -4.48 -8.77
N ALA A 101 8.31 -3.82 -8.46
CA ALA A 101 7.26 -4.39 -7.62
C ALA A 101 6.64 -5.65 -8.24
N LYS A 102 6.54 -5.69 -9.58
CA LYS A 102 5.97 -6.84 -10.30
C LYS A 102 6.69 -8.15 -9.99
N ASN A 103 7.99 -8.10 -9.72
CA ASN A 103 8.81 -9.30 -9.50
C ASN A 103 8.66 -9.91 -8.10
N ASN A 104 7.90 -9.28 -7.21
CA ASN A 104 7.64 -9.77 -5.86
C ASN A 104 6.14 -10.04 -5.71
N PRO A 105 5.73 -11.28 -5.40
CA PRO A 105 4.30 -11.61 -5.35
C PRO A 105 3.50 -10.72 -4.40
N ILE A 106 4.04 -10.43 -3.22
CA ILE A 106 3.35 -9.60 -2.23
C ILE A 106 3.25 -8.15 -2.73
N ALA A 107 4.37 -7.58 -3.15
CA ALA A 107 4.39 -6.19 -3.64
C ALA A 107 3.47 -6.02 -4.85
N ARG A 108 3.48 -6.99 -5.78
CA ARG A 108 2.61 -6.98 -6.96
C ARG A 108 1.14 -6.95 -6.57
N ALA A 109 0.71 -7.85 -5.69
CA ALA A 109 -0.69 -7.95 -5.29
C ALA A 109 -1.14 -6.69 -4.54
N VAL A 110 -0.32 -6.19 -3.62
CA VAL A 110 -0.63 -4.98 -2.86
C VAL A 110 -0.72 -3.77 -3.79
N LYS A 111 0.23 -3.62 -4.71
CA LYS A 111 0.22 -2.49 -5.64
C LYS A 111 -1.00 -2.52 -6.57
N MET A 112 -1.39 -3.69 -7.04
CA MET A 112 -2.60 -3.82 -7.85
C MET A 112 -3.85 -3.37 -7.08
N ALA A 113 -4.00 -3.81 -5.83
CA ALA A 113 -5.13 -3.41 -4.99
C ALA A 113 -5.10 -1.91 -4.66
N ASP A 114 -3.90 -1.37 -4.40
CA ASP A 114 -3.67 0.06 -4.18
C ASP A 114 -4.13 0.88 -5.40
N LEU A 115 -3.71 0.47 -6.59
CA LEU A 115 -4.09 1.15 -7.83
C LEU A 115 -5.60 1.11 -8.06
N LEU A 116 -6.24 -0.02 -7.81
CA LEU A 116 -7.70 -0.14 -7.96
C LEU A 116 -8.43 0.86 -7.06
N HIS A 117 -8.00 1.00 -5.82
CA HIS A 117 -8.62 1.97 -4.91
C HIS A 117 -8.33 3.40 -5.35
N ASN A 118 -7.10 3.68 -5.78
CA ASN A 118 -6.72 5.03 -6.25
C ASN A 118 -7.40 5.42 -7.56
N MET A 119 -7.81 4.46 -8.38
CA MET A 119 -8.56 4.71 -9.62
C MET A 119 -10.05 4.89 -9.37
N ASP A 120 -10.54 4.61 -8.18
CA ASP A 120 -11.94 4.83 -7.82
C ASP A 120 -12.18 6.32 -7.58
N THR A 121 -12.90 6.95 -8.49
CA THR A 121 -13.19 8.38 -8.45
C THR A 121 -14.53 8.72 -7.79
N SER A 122 -15.25 7.72 -7.29
CA SER A 122 -16.59 7.91 -6.73
C SER A 122 -16.63 8.86 -5.53
N ARG A 123 -15.50 9.04 -4.82
CA ARG A 123 -15.40 9.92 -3.66
C ARG A 123 -15.05 11.37 -4.01
N LEU A 124 -14.68 11.63 -5.27
CA LEU A 124 -14.32 12.98 -5.71
C LEU A 124 -15.59 13.74 -6.11
N LYS A 125 -15.68 15.01 -5.72
CA LYS A 125 -16.80 15.88 -6.07
C LYS A 125 -16.81 16.22 -7.55
N GLU A 126 -15.62 16.38 -8.16
CA GLU A 126 -15.44 16.57 -9.60
C GLU A 126 -14.10 15.99 -10.02
N ILE A 127 -13.98 15.66 -11.32
CA ILE A 127 -12.74 15.12 -11.88
C ILE A 127 -12.05 16.21 -12.68
N LEU A 128 -10.87 16.62 -12.20
CA LEU A 128 -10.05 17.67 -12.82
C LEU A 128 -9.07 17.06 -13.83
N ASP A 129 -8.45 17.88 -14.67
CA ASP A 129 -7.50 17.40 -15.68
C ASP A 129 -6.33 16.61 -15.06
N TRP A 130 -5.79 17.08 -13.94
CA TRP A 130 -4.70 16.39 -13.27
C TRP A 130 -5.14 15.05 -12.69
N ASP A 131 -6.41 14.90 -12.32
CA ASP A 131 -6.97 13.60 -11.93
C ASP A 131 -6.99 12.63 -13.11
N LYS A 132 -7.36 13.12 -14.30
CA LYS A 132 -7.37 12.29 -15.52
C LYS A 132 -5.97 11.81 -15.88
N GLN A 133 -4.96 12.68 -15.78
CA GLN A 133 -3.57 12.33 -16.05
C GLN A 133 -3.08 11.26 -15.06
N ARG A 134 -3.44 11.40 -13.80
CA ARG A 134 -3.10 10.43 -12.77
C ARG A 134 -3.77 9.08 -13.04
N LEU A 135 -5.04 9.09 -13.43
CA LEU A 135 -5.77 7.87 -13.78
C LEU A 135 -5.12 7.13 -14.95
N GLU A 136 -4.66 7.84 -15.98
CA GLU A 136 -3.95 7.24 -17.11
C GLU A 136 -2.66 6.57 -16.65
N LYS A 137 -1.89 7.23 -15.79
CA LYS A 137 -0.67 6.68 -15.22
C LYS A 137 -0.96 5.39 -14.43
N TYR A 138 -1.98 5.42 -13.60
CA TYR A 138 -2.36 4.26 -12.78
C TYR A 138 -2.88 3.11 -13.64
N GLN A 139 -3.64 3.40 -14.70
CA GLN A 139 -4.13 2.39 -15.62
C GLN A 139 -2.97 1.65 -16.31
N LYS A 140 -1.98 2.38 -16.79
CA LYS A 140 -0.78 1.80 -17.40
C LYS A 140 -0.01 0.93 -16.41
N ALA A 141 0.12 1.41 -15.17
CA ALA A 141 0.80 0.65 -14.12
C ALA A 141 0.05 -0.65 -13.82
N PHE A 142 -1.27 -0.59 -13.71
CA PHE A 142 -2.10 -1.76 -13.45
C PHE A 142 -1.97 -2.79 -14.58
N GLU A 143 -2.01 -2.35 -15.83
CA GLU A 143 -1.84 -3.23 -16.98
C GLU A 143 -0.48 -3.93 -16.95
N LEU A 144 0.58 -3.20 -16.60
CA LEU A 144 1.92 -3.77 -16.47
C LEU A 144 1.96 -4.88 -15.41
N LEU A 145 1.36 -4.63 -14.25
CA LEU A 145 1.34 -5.60 -13.14
C LEU A 145 0.48 -6.82 -13.46
N GLN A 146 -0.60 -6.63 -14.22
CA GLN A 146 -1.51 -7.69 -14.61
C GLN A 146 -0.93 -8.59 -15.69
N ALA A 147 -0.06 -8.07 -16.55
CA ALA A 147 0.51 -8.82 -17.67
C ALA A 147 1.41 -9.96 -17.15
N GLU A 148 1.40 -11.06 -17.87
CA GLU A 148 2.25 -12.22 -17.58
C GLU A 148 3.69 -12.05 -18.07
#